data_41b51ffb425f53ff9d50ff571f47146a
#
_entry.id   41b51ffb425f53ff9d50ff571f47146a
#
_cell.length_a   1.000
_cell.length_b   1.000
_cell.length_c   1.000
_cell.angle_alpha   90.00
_cell.angle_beta   90.00
_cell.angle_gamma   90.00
#
_symmetry.space_group_name_H-M   'P 1'
#
loop_
_entity.id
_entity.type
_entity.pdbx_description
1 polymer ?
#
loop_
_entity_poly.entity_id
_entity_poly.type
_entity_poly.pdbx_seq_one_letter_code
_entity_poly.pdbx_strand_id
1 'polypeptide(L)'
;RSALTRAIGNYGKKENLYKDMVPTGDDFREGLTAVISVRVPDPQFEGQTKTKLGNSEVEGIVTSIVYEGLMQFLEENPADAKRIASKAVMAAEAREAAKKSREMVRRKGALTSGGLPEKLRDCRSRELDSTELYLVEGDSAGGSADTGRDSNTQASLPLRGKILNVEKAQLVKVLD
;
A
#
# COMPACT_ATOMS: atom_id res chain seq x y z
N ARG A 1 -19.11 6.01 10.28
CA ARG A 1 -17.74 5.63 9.92
C ARG A 1 -16.73 6.69 10.37
N SER A 2 -16.94 7.97 10.03
CA SER A 2 -16.05 9.09 10.40
C SER A 2 -15.84 9.23 11.89
N ALA A 3 -16.92 9.12 12.70
CA ALA A 3 -16.85 9.18 14.16
C ALA A 3 -15.90 8.11 14.74
N LEU A 4 -16.02 6.87 14.31
CA LEU A 4 -15.18 5.76 14.76
C LEU A 4 -13.70 6.00 14.44
N THR A 5 -13.42 6.33 13.18
CA THR A 5 -12.06 6.63 12.73
C THR A 5 -11.42 7.76 13.52
N ARG A 6 -12.17 8.84 13.76
CA ARG A 6 -11.70 9.99 14.54
C ARG A 6 -11.48 9.66 16.02
N ALA A 7 -12.43 8.95 16.65
CA ALA A 7 -12.33 8.62 18.07
C ALA A 7 -11.13 7.71 18.35
N ILE A 8 -11.01 6.58 17.65
CA ILE A 8 -9.91 5.64 17.87
C ILE A 8 -8.58 6.26 17.42
N GLY A 9 -8.58 7.01 16.31
CA GLY A 9 -7.38 7.70 15.82
C GLY A 9 -6.87 8.76 16.80
N ASN A 10 -7.75 9.57 17.36
CA ASN A 10 -7.39 10.59 18.35
C ASN A 10 -6.92 9.98 19.67
N TYR A 11 -7.61 8.95 20.16
CA TYR A 11 -7.20 8.22 21.35
C TYR A 11 -5.81 7.62 21.21
N GLY A 12 -5.56 6.88 20.11
CA GLY A 12 -4.28 6.24 19.89
C GLY A 12 -3.12 7.21 19.69
N LYS A 13 -3.38 8.41 19.12
CA LYS A 13 -2.40 9.49 19.05
C LYS A 13 -2.11 10.07 20.45
N LYS A 14 -3.15 10.34 21.25
CA LYS A 14 -3.01 10.85 22.62
C LYS A 14 -2.18 9.92 23.49
N GLU A 15 -2.38 8.62 23.35
CA GLU A 15 -1.68 7.57 24.11
C GLU A 15 -0.36 7.09 23.46
N ASN A 16 0.09 7.74 22.37
CA ASN A 16 1.31 7.36 21.62
C ASN A 16 1.35 5.89 21.18
N LEU A 17 0.20 5.32 20.79
CA LEU A 17 0.10 3.92 20.38
C LEU A 17 0.52 3.70 18.91
N TYR A 18 0.60 4.76 18.11
CA TYR A 18 0.93 4.72 16.67
C TYR A 18 2.33 5.29 16.41
N LYS A 19 3.39 4.58 16.85
CA LYS A 19 4.78 5.04 16.73
C LYS A 19 5.29 4.98 15.30
N ASP A 20 5.17 3.82 14.68
CA ASP A 20 5.80 3.52 13.39
C ASP A 20 4.81 3.49 12.22
N MET A 21 3.53 3.34 12.51
CA MET A 21 2.49 3.26 11.49
C MET A 21 1.17 3.85 11.97
N VAL A 22 0.63 4.79 11.21
CA VAL A 22 -0.69 5.36 11.47
C VAL A 22 -1.74 4.57 10.70
N PRO A 23 -2.68 3.88 11.41
CA PRO A 23 -3.77 3.16 10.76
C PRO A 23 -4.70 4.09 9.96
N THR A 24 -5.26 3.56 8.89
CA THR A 24 -6.26 4.24 8.06
C THR A 24 -7.68 3.96 8.54
N GLY A 25 -8.66 4.65 7.97
CA GLY A 25 -10.07 4.44 8.32
C GLY A 25 -10.54 2.99 8.13
N ASP A 26 -9.98 2.27 7.17
CA ASP A 26 -10.32 0.86 6.92
C ASP A 26 -9.70 -0.05 7.97
N ASP A 27 -8.47 0.21 8.39
CA ASP A 27 -7.78 -0.55 9.44
C ASP A 27 -8.54 -0.45 10.79
N PHE A 28 -9.11 0.73 11.10
CA PHE A 28 -9.95 0.91 12.29
C PHE A 28 -11.29 0.16 12.24
N ARG A 29 -11.74 -0.21 11.06
CA ARG A 29 -13.00 -0.94 10.85
C ARG A 29 -12.81 -2.44 10.61
N GLU A 30 -11.58 -2.90 10.54
CA GLU A 30 -11.26 -4.30 10.29
C GLU A 30 -11.93 -5.22 11.33
N GLY A 31 -12.78 -6.14 10.85
CA GLY A 31 -13.54 -7.06 11.67
C GLY A 31 -14.64 -6.42 12.53
N LEU A 32 -15.00 -5.15 12.31
CA LEU A 32 -16.11 -4.51 12.99
C LEU A 32 -17.45 -4.88 12.33
N THR A 33 -18.39 -5.36 13.15
CA THR A 33 -19.81 -5.42 12.81
C THR A 33 -20.55 -4.47 13.73
N ALA A 34 -21.29 -3.53 13.16
CA ALA A 34 -22.05 -2.56 13.92
C ALA A 34 -23.41 -2.28 13.29
N VAL A 35 -24.43 -2.11 14.13
CA VAL A 35 -25.78 -1.71 13.72
C VAL A 35 -26.10 -0.38 14.41
N ILE A 36 -26.57 0.59 13.62
CA ILE A 36 -27.03 1.88 14.12
C ILE A 36 -28.53 1.98 13.85
N SER A 37 -29.31 2.11 14.90
CA SER A 37 -30.74 2.32 14.83
C SER A 37 -31.09 3.74 15.26
N VAL A 38 -31.78 4.48 14.41
CA VAL A 38 -32.22 5.85 14.68
C VAL A 38 -33.70 5.99 14.36
N ARG A 39 -34.39 6.85 15.10
CA ARG A 39 -35.77 7.25 14.81
C ARG A 39 -35.74 8.69 14.30
N VAL A 40 -36.19 8.87 13.08
CA VAL A 40 -36.28 10.18 12.42
C VAL A 40 -37.75 10.54 12.27
N PRO A 41 -38.20 11.71 12.76
CA PRO A 41 -39.63 12.07 12.71
C PRO A 41 -40.20 12.12 11.28
N ASP A 42 -39.42 12.64 10.34
CA ASP A 42 -39.82 12.78 8.93
C ASP A 42 -38.67 12.28 8.04
N PRO A 43 -38.57 10.94 7.83
CA PRO A 43 -37.46 10.35 7.09
C PRO A 43 -37.65 10.55 5.60
N GLN A 44 -36.71 11.23 4.95
CA GLN A 44 -36.62 11.37 3.52
C GLN A 44 -35.67 10.31 2.95
N PHE A 45 -36.10 9.60 1.93
CA PHE A 45 -35.29 8.58 1.30
C PHE A 45 -35.02 8.89 -0.16
N GLU A 46 -33.81 8.57 -0.61
CA GLU A 46 -33.48 8.57 -2.02
C GLU A 46 -34.01 7.28 -2.68
N GLY A 47 -34.88 7.46 -3.68
CA GLY A 47 -35.43 6.39 -4.47
C GLY A 47 -36.52 5.55 -3.79
N GLN A 48 -37.22 4.77 -4.59
CA GLN A 48 -38.37 3.94 -4.16
C GLN A 48 -37.95 2.79 -3.20
N THR A 49 -36.74 2.31 -3.28
CA THR A 49 -36.21 1.20 -2.46
C THR A 49 -35.81 1.60 -1.05
N LYS A 50 -35.86 2.90 -0.72
CA LYS A 50 -35.57 3.45 0.62
C LYS A 50 -34.22 2.99 1.20
N THR A 51 -33.22 2.73 0.36
CA THR A 51 -31.92 2.20 0.77
C THR A 51 -30.98 3.27 1.32
N LYS A 52 -31.24 4.55 1.01
CA LYS A 52 -30.42 5.67 1.45
C LYS A 52 -31.29 6.76 2.05
N LEU A 53 -30.98 7.14 3.29
CA LEU A 53 -31.60 8.27 3.98
C LEU A 53 -31.07 9.58 3.39
N GLY A 54 -31.98 10.48 2.98
CA GLY A 54 -31.66 11.78 2.40
C GLY A 54 -31.50 12.91 3.40
N ASN A 55 -31.89 12.69 4.67
CA ASN A 55 -31.75 13.67 5.75
C ASN A 55 -30.28 13.91 6.11
N SER A 56 -29.66 14.96 5.56
CA SER A 56 -28.23 15.28 5.74
C SER A 56 -27.86 15.61 7.19
N GLU A 57 -28.76 16.22 7.94
CA GLU A 57 -28.59 16.58 9.33
C GLU A 57 -28.38 15.37 10.25
N VAL A 58 -29.00 14.23 9.94
CA VAL A 58 -28.93 13.00 10.73
C VAL A 58 -27.50 12.46 10.77
N GLU A 59 -26.74 12.56 9.71
CA GLU A 59 -25.33 12.13 9.67
C GLU A 59 -24.49 12.92 10.68
N GLY A 60 -24.66 14.23 10.73
CA GLY A 60 -23.96 15.10 11.68
C GLY A 60 -24.27 14.76 13.13
N ILE A 61 -25.56 14.62 13.46
CA ILE A 61 -26.05 14.28 14.82
C ILE A 61 -25.50 12.91 15.25
N VAL A 62 -25.65 11.88 14.42
CA VAL A 62 -25.17 10.54 14.74
C VAL A 62 -23.65 10.52 14.87
N THR A 63 -22.93 11.27 14.04
CA THR A 63 -21.47 11.37 14.10
C THR A 63 -21.02 11.97 15.44
N SER A 64 -21.67 13.02 15.93
CA SER A 64 -21.34 13.66 17.20
C SER A 64 -21.61 12.72 18.38
N ILE A 65 -22.79 12.15 18.45
CA ILE A 65 -23.19 11.24 19.54
C ILE A 65 -22.26 10.02 19.59
N VAL A 66 -21.99 9.40 18.45
CA VAL A 66 -21.10 8.22 18.38
C VAL A 66 -19.67 8.60 18.75
N TYR A 67 -19.19 9.76 18.32
CA TYR A 67 -17.84 10.21 18.65
C TYR A 67 -17.68 10.44 20.16
N GLU A 68 -18.59 11.16 20.78
CA GLU A 68 -18.57 11.47 22.21
C GLU A 68 -18.67 10.18 23.04
N GLY A 69 -19.62 9.30 22.73
CA GLY A 69 -19.78 8.03 23.44
C GLY A 69 -18.57 7.10 23.28
N LEU A 70 -17.95 7.08 22.10
CA LEU A 70 -16.71 6.30 21.90
C LEU A 70 -15.53 6.89 22.66
N MET A 71 -15.36 8.21 22.67
CA MET A 71 -14.27 8.84 23.42
C MET A 71 -14.42 8.56 24.90
N GLN A 72 -15.62 8.71 25.47
CA GLN A 72 -15.91 8.38 26.86
C GLN A 72 -15.59 6.90 27.15
N PHE A 73 -16.08 5.98 26.32
CA PHE A 73 -15.81 4.54 26.50
C PHE A 73 -14.30 4.22 26.49
N LEU A 74 -13.54 4.80 25.55
CA LEU A 74 -12.10 4.56 25.44
C LEU A 74 -11.33 5.12 26.65
N GLU A 75 -11.76 6.24 27.21
CA GLU A 75 -11.16 6.83 28.43
C GLU A 75 -11.51 6.03 29.69
N GLU A 76 -12.74 5.55 29.80
CA GLU A 76 -13.20 4.72 30.94
C GLU A 76 -12.63 3.30 30.91
N ASN A 77 -12.28 2.77 29.71
CA ASN A 77 -11.83 1.40 29.51
C ASN A 77 -10.47 1.31 28.83
N PRO A 78 -9.37 1.77 29.46
CA PRO A 78 -8.05 1.88 28.82
C PRO A 78 -7.47 0.55 28.34
N ALA A 79 -7.82 -0.58 28.99
CA ALA A 79 -7.37 -1.89 28.59
C ALA A 79 -7.98 -2.30 27.23
N ASP A 80 -9.29 -2.10 27.07
CA ASP A 80 -9.97 -2.40 25.82
C ASP A 80 -9.60 -1.41 24.73
N ALA A 81 -9.43 -0.14 25.07
CA ALA A 81 -8.97 0.88 24.16
C ALA A 81 -7.59 0.53 23.54
N LYS A 82 -6.64 0.06 24.35
CA LYS A 82 -5.33 -0.42 23.88
C LYS A 82 -5.47 -1.64 22.96
N ARG A 83 -6.35 -2.59 23.30
CA ARG A 83 -6.61 -3.78 22.46
C ARG A 83 -7.19 -3.38 21.10
N ILE A 84 -8.14 -2.45 21.07
CA ILE A 84 -8.74 -1.91 19.85
C ILE A 84 -7.69 -1.21 18.99
N ALA A 85 -6.88 -0.33 19.59
CA ALA A 85 -5.82 0.38 18.89
C ALA A 85 -4.74 -0.58 18.34
N SER A 86 -4.31 -1.56 19.14
CA SER A 86 -3.36 -2.58 18.70
C SER A 86 -3.89 -3.40 17.52
N LYS A 87 -5.19 -3.76 17.52
CA LYS A 87 -5.82 -4.43 16.39
C LYS A 87 -5.76 -3.61 15.12
N ALA A 88 -6.00 -2.30 15.20
CA ALA A 88 -5.90 -1.40 14.06
C ALA A 88 -4.46 -1.31 13.52
N VAL A 89 -3.45 -1.31 14.39
CA VAL A 89 -2.04 -1.37 13.98
C VAL A 89 -1.73 -2.68 13.26
N MET A 90 -2.16 -3.82 13.80
CA MET A 90 -1.97 -5.14 13.15
C MET A 90 -2.64 -5.19 11.77
N ALA A 91 -3.83 -4.61 11.62
CA ALA A 91 -4.52 -4.52 10.32
C ALA A 91 -3.73 -3.66 9.33
N ALA A 92 -3.17 -2.53 9.77
CA ALA A 92 -2.32 -1.67 8.96
C ALA A 92 -1.04 -2.39 8.51
N GLU A 93 -0.37 -3.11 9.41
CA GLU A 93 0.83 -3.91 9.11
C GLU A 93 0.51 -5.03 8.09
N ALA A 94 -0.59 -5.75 8.29
CA ALA A 94 -1.03 -6.78 7.35
C ALA A 94 -1.33 -6.21 5.96
N ARG A 95 -1.99 -5.05 5.89
CA ARG A 95 -2.26 -4.34 4.64
C ARG A 95 -0.98 -3.93 3.91
N GLU A 96 -0.01 -3.36 4.64
CA GLU A 96 1.29 -2.98 4.05
C GLU A 96 2.11 -4.21 3.61
N ALA A 97 2.11 -5.27 4.39
CA ALA A 97 2.76 -6.53 4.00
C ALA A 97 2.13 -7.13 2.73
N ALA A 98 0.80 -7.13 2.65
CA ALA A 98 0.07 -7.57 1.45
C ALA A 98 0.38 -6.70 0.23
N LYS A 99 0.48 -5.37 0.41
CA LYS A 99 0.87 -4.44 -0.65
C LYS A 99 2.28 -4.74 -1.16
N LYS A 100 3.25 -4.88 -0.26
CA LYS A 100 4.64 -5.23 -0.62
C LYS A 100 4.72 -6.57 -1.36
N SER A 101 3.96 -7.58 -0.91
CA SER A 101 3.90 -8.88 -1.56
C SER A 101 3.35 -8.78 -3.00
N ARG A 102 2.23 -8.07 -3.19
CA ARG A 102 1.65 -7.83 -4.53
C ARG A 102 2.62 -7.09 -5.45
N GLU A 103 3.33 -6.10 -4.93
CA GLU A 103 4.33 -5.37 -5.70
C GLU A 103 5.51 -6.27 -6.12
N MET A 104 5.97 -7.17 -5.23
CA MET A 104 7.00 -8.14 -5.58
C MET A 104 6.54 -9.13 -6.66
N VAL A 105 5.30 -9.64 -6.56
CA VAL A 105 4.72 -10.53 -7.59
C VAL A 105 4.58 -9.79 -8.92
N ARG A 106 4.11 -8.55 -8.90
CA ARG A 106 3.98 -7.71 -10.09
C ARG A 106 5.34 -7.42 -10.74
N ARG A 107 6.38 -7.19 -9.93
CA ARG A 107 7.76 -7.03 -10.41
C ARG A 107 8.29 -8.29 -11.08
N LYS A 108 8.08 -9.47 -10.44
CA LYS A 108 8.44 -10.76 -11.05
C LYS A 108 7.66 -11.01 -12.34
N GLY A 109 6.37 -10.71 -12.37
CA GLY A 109 5.54 -10.84 -13.57
C GLY A 109 5.95 -9.89 -14.70
N ALA A 110 6.36 -8.65 -14.39
CA ALA A 110 6.88 -7.71 -15.38
C ALA A 110 8.22 -8.16 -15.97
N LEU A 111 9.05 -8.83 -15.18
CA LEU A 111 10.32 -9.43 -15.64
C LEU A 111 10.10 -10.65 -16.54
N THR A 112 8.98 -11.40 -16.35
CA THR A 112 8.68 -12.62 -17.12
C THR A 112 7.79 -12.38 -18.34
N SER A 113 7.01 -11.31 -18.39
CA SER A 113 5.99 -11.07 -19.43
C SER A 113 6.37 -10.01 -20.49
N GLY A 114 7.66 -9.79 -20.74
CA GLY A 114 8.12 -9.00 -21.90
C GLY A 114 8.26 -7.48 -21.68
N GLY A 115 8.15 -7.00 -20.45
CA GLY A 115 8.38 -5.59 -20.13
C GLY A 115 9.81 -5.23 -19.80
N LEU A 116 10.62 -6.19 -19.35
CA LEU A 116 12.05 -6.05 -19.08
C LEU A 116 12.81 -7.19 -19.77
N PRO A 117 14.05 -6.98 -20.20
CA PRO A 117 14.87 -8.02 -20.82
C PRO A 117 14.95 -9.29 -19.95
N GLU A 118 14.73 -10.46 -20.53
CA GLU A 118 14.71 -11.77 -19.84
C GLU A 118 15.97 -12.02 -18.99
N LYS A 119 17.10 -11.45 -19.41
CA LYS A 119 18.40 -11.62 -18.78
C LYS A 119 18.76 -10.54 -17.74
N LEU A 120 17.88 -9.57 -17.51
CA LEU A 120 18.12 -8.54 -16.51
C LEU A 120 18.13 -9.14 -15.09
N ARG A 121 19.24 -8.97 -14.40
CA ARG A 121 19.39 -9.22 -12.97
C ARG A 121 19.15 -7.92 -12.22
N ASP A 122 17.93 -7.70 -11.75
CA ASP A 122 17.51 -6.45 -11.08
C ASP A 122 18.13 -6.31 -9.70
N CYS A 123 18.22 -5.08 -9.19
CA CYS A 123 18.60 -4.76 -7.81
C CYS A 123 17.37 -4.66 -6.90
N ARG A 124 17.61 -4.67 -5.58
CA ARG A 124 16.52 -4.61 -4.58
C ARG A 124 16.10 -3.18 -4.26
N SER A 125 17.03 -2.24 -4.29
CA SER A 125 16.76 -0.83 -4.03
C SER A 125 15.86 -0.23 -5.10
N ARG A 126 15.10 0.79 -4.70
CA ARG A 126 14.23 1.59 -5.57
C ARG A 126 14.69 3.05 -5.66
N GLU A 127 15.74 3.39 -4.95
CA GLU A 127 16.30 4.74 -4.95
C GLU A 127 17.18 4.89 -6.19
N LEU A 128 16.69 5.64 -7.19
CA LEU A 128 17.38 5.83 -8.46
C LEU A 128 18.79 6.40 -8.28
N ASP A 129 18.96 7.31 -7.32
CA ASP A 129 20.24 7.98 -7.08
C ASP A 129 21.32 7.06 -6.50
N SER A 130 20.92 5.92 -5.92
CA SER A 130 21.83 4.94 -5.30
C SER A 130 21.95 3.65 -6.10
N THR A 131 21.26 3.52 -7.25
CA THR A 131 21.27 2.30 -8.05
C THR A 131 22.08 2.44 -9.34
N GLU A 132 22.74 1.35 -9.72
CA GLU A 132 23.62 1.27 -10.90
C GLU A 132 23.17 0.11 -11.80
N LEU A 133 23.27 0.30 -13.13
CA LEU A 133 23.05 -0.73 -14.13
C LEU A 133 24.35 -1.05 -14.85
N TYR A 134 24.81 -2.28 -14.71
CA TYR A 134 25.97 -2.80 -15.43
C TYR A 134 25.55 -3.51 -16.73
N LEU A 135 25.97 -2.98 -17.84
CA LEU A 135 25.82 -3.64 -19.14
C LEU A 135 27.09 -4.46 -19.41
N VAL A 136 26.95 -5.77 -19.57
CA VAL A 136 28.08 -6.67 -19.77
C VAL A 136 27.95 -7.44 -21.08
N GLU A 137 29.08 -7.76 -21.73
CA GLU A 137 29.10 -8.49 -22.99
C GLU A 137 28.99 -10.00 -22.73
N GLY A 138 27.89 -10.58 -23.16
CA GLY A 138 27.64 -12.02 -23.16
C GLY A 138 27.30 -12.63 -21.78
N ASP A 139 26.86 -13.89 -21.84
CA ASP A 139 26.33 -14.60 -20.67
C ASP A 139 27.44 -14.97 -19.66
N SER A 140 28.67 -15.23 -20.11
CA SER A 140 29.79 -15.53 -19.22
C SER A 140 30.17 -14.33 -18.34
N ALA A 141 30.27 -13.14 -18.94
CA ALA A 141 30.52 -11.91 -18.20
C ALA A 141 29.32 -11.56 -17.28
N GLY A 142 28.09 -11.83 -17.74
CA GLY A 142 26.87 -11.70 -16.96
C GLY A 142 26.87 -12.55 -15.69
N GLY A 143 27.34 -13.80 -15.76
CA GLY A 143 27.47 -14.68 -14.59
C GLY A 143 28.49 -14.17 -13.59
N SER A 144 29.64 -13.70 -14.06
CA SER A 144 30.67 -13.12 -13.19
C SER A 144 30.20 -11.82 -12.53
N ALA A 145 29.52 -10.95 -13.29
CA ALA A 145 28.94 -9.72 -12.77
C ALA A 145 27.85 -9.98 -11.73
N ASP A 146 26.97 -10.98 -11.97
CA ASP A 146 25.91 -11.35 -11.01
C ASP A 146 26.47 -11.88 -9.68
N THR A 147 27.61 -12.58 -9.74
CA THR A 147 28.26 -13.09 -8.52
C THR A 147 28.99 -11.99 -7.74
N GLY A 148 29.57 -11.02 -8.42
CA GLY A 148 30.38 -9.97 -7.82
C GLY A 148 29.65 -8.69 -7.44
N ARG A 149 28.41 -8.48 -7.92
CA ARG A 149 27.65 -7.24 -7.67
C ARG A 149 27.03 -7.15 -6.28
N ASP A 150 26.83 -5.96 -5.79
CA ASP A 150 25.90 -5.73 -4.67
C ASP A 150 24.45 -5.81 -5.16
N SER A 151 23.78 -6.90 -4.83
CA SER A 151 22.38 -7.12 -5.22
C SER A 151 21.38 -6.12 -4.64
N ASN A 152 21.78 -5.28 -3.67
CA ASN A 152 20.91 -4.26 -3.14
C ASN A 152 20.79 -3.06 -4.08
N THR A 153 21.91 -2.62 -4.64
CA THR A 153 22.01 -1.36 -5.40
C THR A 153 22.40 -1.55 -6.87
N GLN A 154 23.00 -2.70 -7.21
CA GLN A 154 23.53 -2.95 -8.54
C GLN A 154 22.70 -3.96 -9.33
N ALA A 155 22.26 -3.56 -10.52
CA ALA A 155 21.62 -4.41 -11.51
C ALA A 155 22.61 -4.77 -12.63
N SER A 156 22.46 -5.93 -13.27
CA SER A 156 23.29 -6.34 -14.41
C SER A 156 22.44 -6.86 -15.56
N LEU A 157 22.81 -6.48 -16.78
CA LEU A 157 22.16 -6.90 -18.03
C LEU A 157 23.21 -7.39 -19.00
N PRO A 158 23.31 -8.72 -19.24
CA PRO A 158 24.15 -9.26 -20.30
C PRO A 158 23.52 -8.99 -21.66
N LEU A 159 24.26 -8.35 -22.55
CA LEU A 159 23.88 -8.11 -23.93
C LEU A 159 24.34 -9.27 -24.79
N ARG A 160 23.51 -9.70 -25.75
CA ARG A 160 23.81 -10.81 -26.61
C ARG A 160 24.68 -10.36 -27.76
N GLY A 161 25.94 -10.84 -27.80
CA GLY A 161 26.87 -10.57 -28.90
C GLY A 161 27.54 -9.19 -28.85
N LYS A 162 28.30 -8.89 -29.91
CA LYS A 162 28.96 -7.59 -30.08
C LYS A 162 27.94 -6.49 -30.27
N ILE A 163 28.01 -5.43 -29.43
CA ILE A 163 27.19 -4.24 -29.58
C ILE A 163 27.46 -3.62 -30.95
N LEU A 164 26.40 -3.44 -31.73
CA LEU A 164 26.50 -2.79 -33.03
C LEU A 164 26.80 -1.30 -32.81
N ASN A 165 27.85 -0.81 -33.44
CA ASN A 165 28.11 0.62 -33.47
C ASN A 165 27.15 1.29 -34.46
N VAL A 166 26.05 1.83 -33.94
CA VAL A 166 24.97 2.43 -34.73
C VAL A 166 25.39 3.67 -35.51
N GLU A 167 26.47 4.37 -35.11
CA GLU A 167 27.00 5.50 -35.87
C GLU A 167 27.73 5.08 -37.15
N LYS A 168 28.30 3.86 -37.18
CA LYS A 168 29.04 3.31 -38.32
C LYS A 168 28.26 2.26 -39.11
N ALA A 169 27.11 1.82 -38.57
CA ALA A 169 26.31 0.78 -39.23
C ALA A 169 25.38 1.36 -40.28
N GLN A 170 25.15 0.63 -41.35
CA GLN A 170 24.10 0.96 -42.31
C GLN A 170 22.74 0.77 -41.66
N LEU A 171 21.78 1.68 -41.92
CA LEU A 171 20.44 1.72 -41.34
C LEU A 171 19.70 0.37 -41.38
N VAL A 172 19.90 -0.42 -42.41
CA VAL A 172 19.30 -1.77 -42.57
C VAL A 172 19.77 -2.76 -41.50
N LYS A 173 20.98 -2.62 -40.96
CA LYS A 173 21.52 -3.47 -39.88
C LYS A 173 21.17 -3.03 -38.48
N VAL A 174 20.57 -1.88 -38.35
CA VAL A 174 20.12 -1.30 -37.03
C VAL A 174 18.70 -1.71 -36.76
N LEU A 175 17.90 -2.06 -37.77
CA LEU A 175 16.48 -2.38 -37.71
C LEU A 175 16.15 -3.89 -37.70
N ASP A 176 17.14 -4.77 -37.90
CA ASP A 176 17.07 -6.21 -37.71
C ASP A 176 17.50 -6.60 -36.28
#